data_9752fc556e81ef0887dd9484c3dc7541
#
_entry.id   9752fc556e81ef0887dd9484c3dc7541
#
_cell.length_a   1.000
_cell.length_b   1.000
_cell.length_c   1.000
_cell.angle_alpha   90.00
_cell.angle_beta   90.00
_cell.angle_gamma   90.00
#
_symmetry.space_group_name_H-M   'P 1'
#
loop_
_entity.id
_entity.type
_entity.pdbx_description
1 polymer ?
#
loop_
_entity_poly.entity_id
_entity_poly.type
_entity_poly.pdbx_seq_one_letter_code
_entity_poly.pdbx_strand_id
1 'polypeptide(L)'
;EFGEAGLDHDLIEQSSEEIVLMQSGCLCCSVRGDLSKTVVGLLDRRKDSEIAFERIVIETTGLADPGPLMQTLFVDHILAKTTRLDGIVTVADAANGVATLDAQFEAVSQAAMADLIVLSKTDLVTPQKVKNFEKRLRALNPSVRIVHAVRGEGLTDQIWGLSVLQPKAEKKDVLAWTLGETPQLDPLANLSGFAPAQKLSAPIPTHDTRIGSASIVLDDPIPSAAFDLCIETLISIRGPDILRIKGLVFLEGFDAPFVFHGVQHVFDLPVQLKDWPKDDRQTRIVIIARDLSRPELQRSLDLLRTHTSTPLPAS
;
A
#
# COMPACT_ATOMS: atom_id res chain seq x y z
N GLU A 1 5.79 -20.36 6.76
CA GLU A 1 5.74 -21.26 7.95
C GLU A 1 7.07 -21.19 8.70
N PHE A 2 7.01 -21.12 10.04
CA PHE A 2 8.16 -21.34 10.92
C PHE A 2 8.03 -22.75 11.49
N GLY A 3 8.77 -23.71 10.96
CA GLY A 3 8.78 -25.09 11.41
C GLY A 3 9.28 -26.06 10.34
N GLU A 4 9.71 -27.24 10.76
CA GLU A 4 10.23 -28.29 9.88
C GLU A 4 9.12 -29.04 9.10
N ALA A 5 7.84 -28.80 9.39
CA ALA A 5 6.71 -29.49 8.78
C ALA A 5 5.76 -28.48 8.13
N GLY A 6 5.72 -28.47 6.80
CA GLY A 6 4.72 -27.74 5.99
C GLY A 6 3.35 -28.40 6.06
N LEU A 7 2.71 -28.40 7.25
CA LEU A 7 1.40 -29.04 7.46
C LEU A 7 0.28 -28.40 6.62
N ASP A 8 0.40 -27.10 6.29
CA ASP A 8 -0.62 -26.42 5.51
C ASP A 8 -0.67 -26.93 4.08
N HIS A 9 0.46 -27.40 3.53
CA HIS A 9 0.49 -27.98 2.19
C HIS A 9 -0.34 -29.28 2.10
N ASP A 10 -0.36 -30.07 3.16
CA ASP A 10 -1.12 -31.33 3.21
C ASP A 10 -2.64 -31.09 3.38
N LEU A 11 -3.04 -29.88 3.79
CA LEU A 11 -4.44 -29.48 4.00
C LEU A 11 -5.07 -28.82 2.77
N ILE A 12 -4.28 -28.48 1.75
CA ILE A 12 -4.78 -27.88 0.51
C ILE A 12 -5.43 -28.99 -0.31
N GLU A 13 -6.72 -28.90 -0.55
CA GLU A 13 -7.42 -29.75 -1.52
C GLU A 13 -6.75 -29.61 -2.88
N GLN A 14 -6.63 -30.71 -3.63
CA GLN A 14 -6.04 -30.73 -4.96
C GLN A 14 -6.78 -29.74 -5.85
N SER A 15 -6.23 -28.52 -5.96
CA SER A 15 -6.70 -27.52 -6.91
C SER A 15 -6.09 -27.81 -8.28
N SER A 16 -6.77 -27.41 -9.33
CA SER A 16 -6.20 -27.41 -10.70
C SER A 16 -5.10 -26.37 -10.87
N GLU A 17 -4.78 -25.63 -9.80
CA GLU A 17 -3.78 -24.58 -9.77
C GLU A 17 -2.41 -25.15 -9.38
N GLU A 18 -1.35 -24.62 -9.95
CA GLU A 18 -0.01 -25.03 -9.62
C GLU A 18 0.48 -24.32 -8.35
N ILE A 19 0.72 -25.10 -7.31
CA ILE A 19 1.24 -24.64 -6.03
C ILE A 19 2.73 -24.98 -5.96
N VAL A 20 3.57 -23.97 -5.78
CA VAL A 20 5.02 -24.12 -5.61
C VAL A 20 5.39 -23.75 -4.17
N LEU A 21 5.80 -24.73 -3.38
CA LEU A 21 6.30 -24.48 -2.03
C LEU A 21 7.77 -24.05 -2.11
N MET A 22 8.06 -22.88 -1.56
CA MET A 22 9.43 -22.40 -1.41
C MET A 22 9.96 -22.76 -0.04
N GLN A 23 11.10 -23.45 0.04
CA GLN A 23 11.75 -23.77 1.32
C GLN A 23 12.26 -22.48 1.97
N SER A 24 11.79 -22.19 3.16
CA SER A 24 12.22 -21.06 3.95
C SER A 24 13.61 -21.28 4.54
N GLY A 25 14.62 -20.70 3.88
CA GLY A 25 15.93 -20.44 4.50
C GLY A 25 15.96 -19.05 5.11
N CYS A 26 17.00 -18.69 5.87
CA CYS A 26 17.16 -17.35 6.48
C CYS A 26 16.70 -16.21 5.60
N LEU A 27 15.79 -15.38 6.12
CA LEU A 27 14.95 -14.38 5.45
C LEU A 27 15.69 -13.25 4.67
N CYS A 28 17.01 -13.17 4.71
CA CYS A 28 17.71 -11.98 4.20
C CYS A 28 18.34 -12.10 2.81
N CYS A 29 18.85 -13.25 2.40
CA CYS A 29 19.59 -13.38 1.14
C CYS A 29 19.13 -14.54 0.25
N SER A 30 18.73 -15.67 0.81
CA SER A 30 18.29 -16.85 0.04
C SER A 30 16.90 -16.67 -0.58
N VAL A 31 15.96 -16.06 0.16
CA VAL A 31 14.58 -15.86 -0.29
C VAL A 31 14.51 -14.99 -1.56
N ARG A 32 15.34 -13.96 -1.67
CA ARG A 32 15.35 -13.10 -2.87
C ARG A 32 15.74 -13.86 -4.13
N GLY A 33 16.82 -14.64 -4.06
CA GLY A 33 17.29 -15.41 -5.21
C GLY A 33 16.35 -16.56 -5.58
N ASP A 34 15.72 -17.17 -4.60
CA ASP A 34 14.82 -18.30 -4.80
C ASP A 34 13.46 -17.84 -5.32
N LEU A 35 12.92 -16.71 -4.84
CA LEU A 35 11.71 -16.11 -5.39
C LEU A 35 11.89 -15.75 -6.86
N SER A 36 12.98 -15.05 -7.20
CA SER A 36 13.27 -14.67 -8.58
C SER A 36 13.36 -15.91 -9.48
N LYS A 37 14.14 -16.91 -9.09
CA LYS A 37 14.26 -18.17 -9.85
C LYS A 37 12.93 -18.90 -10.02
N THR A 38 12.14 -18.97 -8.97
CA THR A 38 10.83 -19.64 -9.00
C THR A 38 9.89 -18.94 -9.96
N VAL A 39 9.75 -17.60 -9.84
CA VAL A 39 8.86 -16.83 -10.73
C VAL A 39 9.34 -16.89 -12.19
N VAL A 40 10.65 -16.77 -12.44
CA VAL A 40 11.22 -16.90 -13.79
C VAL A 40 10.94 -18.28 -14.36
N GLY A 41 11.13 -19.35 -13.56
CA GLY A 41 10.82 -20.72 -13.99
C GLY A 41 9.34 -20.92 -14.35
N LEU A 42 8.42 -20.32 -13.59
CA LEU A 42 6.98 -20.34 -13.93
C LEU A 42 6.70 -19.58 -15.23
N LEU A 43 7.34 -18.43 -15.43
CA LEU A 43 7.18 -17.64 -16.66
C LEU A 43 7.72 -18.36 -17.89
N ASP A 44 8.85 -19.07 -17.76
CA ASP A 44 9.42 -19.87 -18.85
C ASP A 44 8.49 -21.04 -19.21
N ARG A 45 7.99 -21.78 -18.22
CA ARG A 45 7.02 -22.87 -18.45
C ARG A 45 5.72 -22.38 -19.07
N ARG A 46 5.24 -21.18 -18.68
CA ARG A 46 4.10 -20.52 -19.33
C ARG A 46 4.42 -20.19 -20.80
N LYS A 47 5.61 -19.66 -21.07
CA LYS A 47 6.07 -19.34 -22.44
C LYS A 47 6.14 -20.59 -23.31
N ASP A 48 6.60 -21.71 -22.76
CA ASP A 48 6.69 -23.00 -23.45
C ASP A 48 5.33 -23.72 -23.53
N SER A 49 4.24 -23.08 -23.05
CA SER A 49 2.87 -23.61 -23.05
C SER A 49 2.69 -24.88 -22.22
N GLU A 50 3.57 -25.13 -21.27
CA GLU A 50 3.42 -26.23 -20.30
C GLU A 50 2.34 -25.94 -19.26
N ILE A 51 2.24 -24.67 -18.85
CA ILE A 51 1.24 -24.19 -17.89
C ILE A 51 0.59 -22.89 -18.39
N ALA A 52 -0.62 -22.61 -17.92
CA ALA A 52 -1.35 -21.40 -18.26
C ALA A 52 -1.80 -20.68 -17.00
N PHE A 53 -1.40 -19.43 -16.83
CA PHE A 53 -1.87 -18.57 -15.74
C PHE A 53 -1.81 -17.10 -16.16
N GLU A 54 -2.62 -16.28 -15.52
CA GLU A 54 -2.63 -14.83 -15.70
C GLU A 54 -2.04 -14.10 -14.48
N ARG A 55 -2.02 -14.75 -13.33
CA ARG A 55 -1.61 -14.19 -12.04
C ARG A 55 -0.72 -15.14 -11.28
N ILE A 56 0.17 -14.56 -10.47
CA ILE A 56 0.97 -15.26 -9.47
C ILE A 56 0.55 -14.70 -8.11
N VAL A 57 0.22 -15.58 -7.19
CA VAL A 57 -0.08 -15.22 -5.80
C VAL A 57 1.07 -15.71 -4.94
N ILE A 58 1.62 -14.83 -4.12
CA ILE A 58 2.69 -15.15 -3.18
C ILE A 58 2.10 -15.07 -1.79
N GLU A 59 1.95 -16.22 -1.14
CA GLU A 59 1.59 -16.28 0.27
C GLU A 59 2.87 -16.29 1.11
N THR A 60 2.92 -15.40 2.09
CA THR A 60 4.04 -15.30 3.03
C THR A 60 3.67 -15.93 4.36
N THR A 61 4.68 -16.30 5.15
CA THR A 61 4.44 -16.68 6.55
C THR A 61 3.87 -15.50 7.34
N GLY A 62 3.14 -15.81 8.41
CA GLY A 62 2.45 -14.79 9.23
C GLY A 62 3.36 -13.73 9.86
N LEU A 63 4.67 -13.99 9.98
CA LEU A 63 5.67 -13.06 10.53
C LEU A 63 6.59 -12.45 9.46
N ALA A 64 6.29 -12.63 8.17
CA ALA A 64 7.14 -12.08 7.12
C ALA A 64 6.95 -10.57 6.97
N ASP A 65 8.07 -9.84 6.89
CA ASP A 65 8.07 -8.46 6.41
C ASP A 65 7.89 -8.46 4.89
N PRO A 66 6.85 -7.83 4.33
CA PRO A 66 6.64 -7.79 2.90
C PRO A 66 7.68 -6.96 2.15
N GLY A 67 8.42 -6.07 2.82
CA GLY A 67 9.39 -5.17 2.21
C GLY A 67 10.45 -5.87 1.34
N PRO A 68 11.16 -6.90 1.83
CA PRO A 68 12.15 -7.64 1.06
C PRO A 68 11.60 -8.32 -0.20
N LEU A 69 10.35 -8.83 -0.14
CA LEU A 69 9.68 -9.41 -1.30
C LEU A 69 9.38 -8.36 -2.36
N MET A 70 8.86 -7.21 -1.94
CA MET A 70 8.60 -6.07 -2.80
C MET A 70 9.87 -5.60 -3.50
N GLN A 71 10.97 -5.46 -2.75
CA GLN A 71 12.26 -5.11 -3.32
C GLN A 71 12.69 -6.08 -4.42
N THR A 72 12.52 -7.39 -4.20
CA THR A 72 12.86 -8.40 -5.20
C THR A 72 12.07 -8.20 -6.50
N LEU A 73 10.76 -7.98 -6.39
CA LEU A 73 9.88 -7.79 -7.54
C LEU A 73 10.24 -6.54 -8.35
N PHE A 74 10.67 -5.46 -7.71
CA PHE A 74 11.00 -4.20 -8.39
C PHE A 74 12.45 -4.11 -8.88
N VAL A 75 13.40 -4.73 -8.17
CA VAL A 75 14.83 -4.62 -8.49
C VAL A 75 15.29 -5.69 -9.46
N ASP A 76 14.69 -6.88 -9.42
CA ASP A 76 15.02 -7.94 -10.38
C ASP A 76 14.62 -7.52 -11.79
N HIS A 77 15.61 -7.45 -12.68
CA HIS A 77 15.46 -6.93 -14.04
C HIS A 77 14.48 -7.73 -14.91
N ILE A 78 14.34 -9.04 -14.67
CA ILE A 78 13.41 -9.89 -15.41
C ILE A 78 12.01 -9.68 -14.85
N LEU A 79 11.85 -9.76 -13.52
CA LEU A 79 10.55 -9.60 -12.86
C LEU A 79 9.95 -8.23 -13.13
N ALA A 80 10.72 -7.16 -12.96
CA ALA A 80 10.27 -5.80 -13.22
C ALA A 80 9.79 -5.55 -14.67
N LYS A 81 10.29 -6.33 -15.64
CA LYS A 81 9.88 -6.22 -17.05
C LYS A 81 8.71 -7.12 -17.42
N THR A 82 8.56 -8.25 -16.75
CA THR A 82 7.63 -9.31 -17.15
C THR A 82 6.42 -9.44 -16.24
N THR A 83 6.51 -8.86 -15.05
CA THR A 83 5.43 -8.89 -14.05
C THR A 83 5.06 -7.48 -13.61
N ARG A 84 3.92 -7.36 -12.96
CA ARG A 84 3.45 -6.13 -12.31
C ARG A 84 2.81 -6.51 -11.00
N LEU A 85 3.16 -5.81 -9.93
CA LEU A 85 2.47 -5.95 -8.66
C LEU A 85 1.02 -5.46 -8.79
N ASP A 86 0.08 -6.33 -8.48
CA ASP A 86 -1.34 -5.94 -8.42
C ASP A 86 -1.71 -5.30 -7.08
N GLY A 87 -1.13 -5.80 -5.98
CA GLY A 87 -1.30 -5.22 -4.66
C GLY A 87 -0.86 -6.15 -3.55
N ILE A 88 -0.87 -5.62 -2.34
CA ILE A 88 -0.60 -6.34 -1.10
C ILE A 88 -1.90 -6.54 -0.35
N VAL A 89 -2.25 -7.79 -0.10
CA VAL A 89 -3.41 -8.18 0.70
C VAL A 89 -2.93 -8.67 2.06
N THR A 90 -3.40 -8.04 3.13
CA THR A 90 -3.11 -8.47 4.50
C THR A 90 -4.37 -9.05 5.14
N VAL A 91 -4.27 -10.26 5.67
CA VAL A 91 -5.36 -10.87 6.44
C VAL A 91 -5.19 -10.50 7.91
N ALA A 92 -6.20 -9.82 8.47
CA ALA A 92 -6.23 -9.40 9.87
C ALA A 92 -7.33 -10.15 10.63
N ASP A 93 -6.95 -10.80 11.73
CA ASP A 93 -7.87 -11.54 12.60
C ASP A 93 -8.59 -10.59 13.55
N ALA A 94 -9.90 -10.43 13.43
CA ALA A 94 -10.68 -9.55 14.29
C ALA A 94 -10.72 -9.99 15.76
N ALA A 95 -10.49 -11.28 16.04
CA ALA A 95 -10.51 -11.80 17.40
C ALA A 95 -9.19 -11.52 18.15
N ASN A 96 -8.05 -11.68 17.47
CA ASN A 96 -6.72 -11.59 18.08
C ASN A 96 -5.89 -10.41 17.57
N GLY A 97 -6.27 -9.76 16.48
CA GLY A 97 -5.46 -8.80 15.76
C GLY A 97 -5.01 -7.60 16.59
N VAL A 98 -5.80 -7.15 17.56
CA VAL A 98 -5.39 -6.07 18.48
C VAL A 98 -4.16 -6.50 19.27
N ALA A 99 -4.20 -7.67 19.90
CA ALA A 99 -3.07 -8.20 20.66
C ALA A 99 -1.86 -8.50 19.76
N THR A 100 -2.11 -8.98 18.53
CA THR A 100 -1.06 -9.24 17.54
C THR A 100 -0.34 -7.95 17.15
N LEU A 101 -1.07 -6.87 16.87
CA LEU A 101 -0.47 -5.55 16.58
C LEU A 101 0.32 -4.98 17.76
N ASP A 102 -0.09 -5.28 19.01
CA ASP A 102 0.63 -4.84 20.20
C ASP A 102 1.94 -5.60 20.40
N ALA A 103 1.95 -6.89 20.05
CA ALA A 103 3.08 -7.79 20.30
C ALA A 103 4.09 -7.86 19.15
N GLN A 104 3.63 -7.76 17.89
CA GLN A 104 4.43 -8.06 16.71
C GLN A 104 4.54 -6.84 15.80
N PHE A 105 5.77 -6.35 15.59
CA PHE A 105 6.02 -5.24 14.68
C PHE A 105 5.75 -5.62 13.22
N GLU A 106 6.01 -6.86 12.85
CA GLU A 106 5.75 -7.40 11.51
C GLU A 106 4.28 -7.26 11.13
N ALA A 107 3.35 -7.54 12.06
CA ALA A 107 1.93 -7.36 11.82
C ALA A 107 1.57 -5.88 11.58
N VAL A 108 2.21 -4.97 12.30
CA VAL A 108 2.05 -3.53 12.11
C VAL A 108 2.58 -3.10 10.74
N SER A 109 3.76 -3.60 10.33
CA SER A 109 4.37 -3.37 9.02
C SER A 109 3.48 -3.89 7.89
N GLN A 110 2.96 -5.11 8.03
CA GLN A 110 2.04 -5.72 7.07
C GLN A 110 0.76 -4.90 6.89
N ALA A 111 0.16 -4.42 7.98
CA ALA A 111 -1.03 -3.56 7.91
C ALA A 111 -0.72 -2.19 7.25
N ALA A 112 0.46 -1.61 7.56
CA ALA A 112 0.90 -0.34 6.99
C ALA A 112 1.15 -0.43 5.48
N MET A 113 1.65 -1.56 5.01
CA MET A 113 1.98 -1.77 3.60
C MET A 113 0.80 -2.27 2.75
N ALA A 114 -0.30 -2.70 3.36
CA ALA A 114 -1.44 -3.28 2.66
C ALA A 114 -2.14 -2.29 1.69
N ASP A 115 -2.56 -2.78 0.53
CA ASP A 115 -3.55 -2.14 -0.34
C ASP A 115 -4.97 -2.50 0.09
N LEU A 116 -5.13 -3.74 0.53
CA LEU A 116 -6.37 -4.30 1.02
C LEU A 116 -6.12 -5.04 2.33
N ILE A 117 -6.93 -4.78 3.33
CA ILE A 117 -7.00 -5.61 4.54
C ILE A 117 -8.28 -6.43 4.49
N VAL A 118 -8.12 -7.75 4.56
CA VAL A 118 -9.22 -8.69 4.76
C VAL A 118 -9.40 -8.91 6.25
N LEU A 119 -10.46 -8.36 6.82
CA LEU A 119 -10.77 -8.52 8.23
C LEU A 119 -11.54 -9.84 8.41
N SER A 120 -10.85 -10.83 8.90
CA SER A 120 -11.38 -12.18 9.10
C SER A 120 -11.93 -12.38 10.51
N LYS A 121 -12.69 -13.46 10.71
CA LYS A 121 -13.25 -13.87 12.02
C LYS A 121 -14.10 -12.78 12.71
N THR A 122 -14.77 -11.97 11.92
CA THR A 122 -15.66 -10.91 12.42
C THR A 122 -16.90 -11.46 13.13
N ASP A 123 -17.26 -12.70 12.83
CA ASP A 123 -18.30 -13.48 13.48
C ASP A 123 -17.99 -13.90 14.92
N LEU A 124 -16.71 -13.91 15.31
CA LEU A 124 -16.27 -14.33 16.64
C LEU A 124 -16.20 -13.16 17.66
N VAL A 125 -16.49 -11.94 17.23
CA VAL A 125 -16.38 -10.76 18.09
C VAL A 125 -17.58 -9.83 17.93
N THR A 126 -17.77 -8.93 18.90
CA THR A 126 -18.88 -7.96 18.84
C THR A 126 -18.62 -6.91 17.75
N PRO A 127 -19.67 -6.35 17.14
CA PRO A 127 -19.55 -5.29 16.14
C PRO A 127 -18.74 -4.08 16.62
N GLN A 128 -18.80 -3.77 17.92
CA GLN A 128 -18.01 -2.68 18.48
C GLN A 128 -16.51 -2.98 18.50
N LYS A 129 -16.11 -4.23 18.75
CA LYS A 129 -14.69 -4.64 18.67
C LYS A 129 -14.20 -4.56 17.23
N VAL A 130 -15.01 -4.99 16.25
CA VAL A 130 -14.70 -4.85 14.82
C VAL A 130 -14.43 -3.39 14.48
N LYS A 131 -15.36 -2.47 14.79
CA LYS A 131 -15.21 -1.03 14.52
C LYS A 131 -13.97 -0.42 15.18
N ASN A 132 -13.67 -0.80 16.40
CA ASN A 132 -12.48 -0.30 17.10
C ASN A 132 -11.19 -0.79 16.43
N PHE A 133 -11.17 -2.04 15.98
CA PHE A 133 -10.02 -2.59 15.28
C PHE A 133 -9.83 -1.98 13.89
N GLU A 134 -10.89 -1.80 13.11
CA GLU A 134 -10.84 -1.06 11.84
C GLU A 134 -10.27 0.35 12.03
N LYS A 135 -10.75 1.06 13.06
CA LYS A 135 -10.24 2.40 13.37
C LYS A 135 -8.73 2.40 13.63
N ARG A 136 -8.22 1.38 14.31
CA ARG A 136 -6.78 1.22 14.55
C ARG A 136 -6.02 0.93 13.25
N LEU A 137 -6.54 0.02 12.42
CA LEU A 137 -5.94 -0.29 11.11
C LEU A 137 -5.88 0.95 10.20
N ARG A 138 -6.95 1.75 10.16
CA ARG A 138 -6.97 3.01 9.40
C ARG A 138 -6.06 4.08 10.00
N ALA A 139 -5.77 4.03 11.29
CA ALA A 139 -4.78 4.93 11.90
C ALA A 139 -3.34 4.58 11.47
N LEU A 140 -3.05 3.29 11.24
CA LEU A 140 -1.76 2.83 10.70
C LEU A 140 -1.65 3.11 9.20
N ASN A 141 -2.72 2.83 8.46
CA ASN A 141 -2.77 3.00 7.01
C ASN A 141 -4.05 3.73 6.60
N PRO A 142 -4.01 5.06 6.46
CA PRO A 142 -5.21 5.85 6.16
C PRO A 142 -5.83 5.56 4.80
N SER A 143 -5.04 5.09 3.84
CA SER A 143 -5.50 4.80 2.48
C SER A 143 -5.93 3.35 2.27
N VAL A 144 -5.94 2.51 3.31
CA VAL A 144 -6.24 1.09 3.16
C VAL A 144 -7.74 0.85 2.94
N ARG A 145 -8.04 0.02 1.96
CA ARG A 145 -9.37 -0.57 1.80
C ARG A 145 -9.50 -1.74 2.78
N ILE A 146 -10.62 -1.82 3.50
CA ILE A 146 -10.92 -2.91 4.43
C ILE A 146 -12.18 -3.62 3.97
N VAL A 147 -12.11 -4.94 3.84
CA VAL A 147 -13.24 -5.81 3.53
C VAL A 147 -13.40 -6.86 4.63
N HIS A 148 -14.63 -7.26 4.91
CA HIS A 148 -14.92 -8.30 5.88
C HIS A 148 -15.08 -9.63 5.18
N ALA A 149 -14.55 -10.69 5.79
CA ALA A 149 -14.75 -12.04 5.31
C ALA A 149 -14.91 -13.02 6.48
N VAL A 150 -15.87 -13.90 6.32
CA VAL A 150 -16.03 -15.06 7.20
C VAL A 150 -15.70 -16.29 6.37
N ARG A 151 -14.67 -17.05 6.79
CA ARG A 151 -14.20 -18.25 6.08
C ARG A 151 -13.88 -18.04 4.60
N GLY A 152 -13.43 -16.84 4.22
CA GLY A 152 -13.08 -16.49 2.84
C GLY A 152 -14.25 -16.17 1.93
N GLU A 153 -15.49 -16.20 2.41
CA GLU A 153 -16.65 -15.89 1.59
C GLU A 153 -16.68 -14.42 1.13
N GLY A 154 -17.08 -14.20 -0.10
CA GLY A 154 -17.27 -12.85 -0.67
C GLY A 154 -16.00 -12.12 -1.09
N LEU A 155 -14.84 -12.78 -1.11
CA LEU A 155 -13.55 -12.16 -1.43
C LEU A 155 -13.16 -12.21 -2.90
N THR A 156 -13.67 -13.18 -3.67
CA THR A 156 -13.13 -13.57 -4.98
C THR A 156 -12.93 -12.41 -5.95
N ASP A 157 -13.85 -11.43 -5.97
CA ASP A 157 -13.74 -10.29 -6.89
C ASP A 157 -13.12 -9.05 -6.23
N GLN A 158 -12.81 -9.11 -4.94
CA GLN A 158 -12.36 -7.95 -4.18
C GLN A 158 -10.85 -7.87 -3.99
N ILE A 159 -10.16 -8.98 -4.14
CA ILE A 159 -8.72 -9.10 -3.89
C ILE A 159 -7.87 -8.86 -5.13
N TRP A 160 -8.49 -8.58 -6.27
CA TRP A 160 -7.83 -8.34 -7.54
C TRP A 160 -8.00 -6.90 -8.02
N GLY A 161 -7.12 -6.48 -8.94
CA GLY A 161 -7.19 -5.15 -9.55
C GLY A 161 -6.95 -4.03 -8.54
N LEU A 162 -6.09 -4.26 -7.55
CA LEU A 162 -5.81 -3.30 -6.48
C LEU A 162 -4.89 -2.18 -6.94
N SER A 163 -4.11 -2.39 -8.00
CA SER A 163 -3.20 -1.39 -8.54
C SER A 163 -3.90 -0.43 -9.49
N VAL A 164 -3.70 0.86 -9.28
CA VAL A 164 -4.11 1.93 -10.19
C VAL A 164 -2.97 2.42 -11.10
N LEU A 165 -1.82 1.75 -11.08
CA LEU A 165 -0.66 2.07 -11.92
C LEU A 165 -0.89 1.62 -13.36
N GLN A 166 -1.89 2.21 -14.01
CA GLN A 166 -2.24 1.97 -15.41
C GLN A 166 -2.80 3.24 -16.05
N PRO A 167 -2.49 3.50 -17.34
CA PRO A 167 -2.86 4.77 -17.99
C PRO A 167 -4.37 5.06 -18.06
N LYS A 168 -5.22 4.04 -17.91
CA LYS A 168 -6.69 4.15 -17.98
C LYS A 168 -7.37 3.99 -16.62
N ALA A 169 -6.64 4.16 -15.51
CA ALA A 169 -7.24 4.08 -14.18
C ALA A 169 -8.30 5.20 -14.00
N GLU A 170 -9.44 4.84 -13.44
CA GLU A 170 -10.51 5.82 -13.20
C GLU A 170 -10.16 6.74 -12.02
N LYS A 171 -10.57 8.02 -12.13
CA LYS A 171 -10.32 9.03 -11.08
C LYS A 171 -10.74 8.55 -9.68
N LYS A 172 -11.94 7.96 -9.57
CA LYS A 172 -12.47 7.47 -8.29
C LYS A 172 -11.55 6.43 -7.64
N ASP A 173 -11.00 5.52 -8.45
CA ASP A 173 -10.14 4.43 -7.96
C ASP A 173 -8.77 4.98 -7.55
N VAL A 174 -8.23 5.92 -8.33
CA VAL A 174 -6.97 6.61 -8.00
C VAL A 174 -7.08 7.40 -6.70
N LEU A 175 -8.18 8.13 -6.51
CA LEU A 175 -8.40 8.90 -5.28
C LEU A 175 -8.61 7.98 -4.08
N ALA A 176 -9.41 6.92 -4.21
CA ALA A 176 -9.61 5.94 -3.16
C ALA A 176 -8.30 5.21 -2.81
N TRP A 177 -7.50 4.88 -3.80
CA TRP A 177 -6.20 4.24 -3.62
C TRP A 177 -5.17 5.15 -2.94
N THR A 178 -5.18 6.46 -3.24
CA THR A 178 -4.23 7.43 -2.69
C THR A 178 -4.63 7.89 -1.28
N LEU A 179 -5.90 8.31 -1.12
CA LEU A 179 -6.38 8.95 0.10
C LEU A 179 -7.20 8.03 1.01
N GLY A 180 -7.58 6.85 0.52
CA GLY A 180 -8.57 5.98 1.13
C GLY A 180 -10.00 6.38 0.73
N GLU A 181 -10.95 5.52 1.07
CA GLU A 181 -12.36 5.80 0.87
C GLU A 181 -12.74 7.02 1.71
N THR A 182 -13.16 8.09 1.06
CA THR A 182 -13.75 9.24 1.76
C THR A 182 -14.98 8.75 2.51
N PRO A 183 -15.13 9.01 3.82
CA PRO A 183 -16.39 8.74 4.49
C PRO A 183 -17.49 9.41 3.68
N GLN A 184 -18.51 8.66 3.27
CA GLN A 184 -19.70 9.26 2.69
C GLN A 184 -20.28 10.20 3.74
N LEU A 185 -20.06 11.50 3.54
CA LEU A 185 -20.74 12.52 4.31
C LEU A 185 -22.21 12.33 3.97
N ASP A 186 -23.01 11.94 4.96
CA ASP A 186 -24.46 11.90 4.83
C ASP A 186 -24.91 13.28 4.37
N PRO A 187 -25.47 13.45 3.15
CA PRO A 187 -25.90 14.75 2.66
C PRO A 187 -26.94 15.41 3.57
N LEU A 188 -27.57 14.64 4.45
CA LEU A 188 -28.62 15.09 5.37
C LEU A 188 -28.08 15.44 6.77
N ALA A 189 -26.82 15.16 7.10
CA ALA A 189 -26.23 15.42 8.41
C ALA A 189 -26.16 16.93 8.76
N ASN A 190 -26.26 17.83 7.76
CA ASN A 190 -26.20 19.29 7.94
C ASN A 190 -27.55 20.00 7.91
N LEU A 191 -28.68 19.30 7.85
CA LEU A 191 -30.00 19.94 7.78
C LEU A 191 -30.45 20.57 9.10
N SER A 192 -29.80 20.30 10.22
CA SER A 192 -30.17 20.84 11.52
C SER A 192 -29.56 22.21 11.86
N GLY A 193 -28.67 22.76 11.06
CA GLY A 193 -28.06 24.10 11.28
C GLY A 193 -27.23 24.27 12.56
N PHE A 194 -27.13 23.24 13.38
CA PHE A 194 -26.45 23.23 14.69
C PHE A 194 -25.29 22.20 14.73
N ALA A 195 -24.67 21.89 13.61
CA ALA A 195 -23.46 21.08 13.67
C ALA A 195 -22.34 21.93 14.31
N PRO A 196 -21.79 21.53 15.48
CA PRO A 196 -20.58 22.16 15.99
C PRO A 196 -19.50 21.97 14.93
N ALA A 197 -18.75 23.04 14.62
CA ALA A 197 -17.59 22.97 13.75
C ALA A 197 -16.81 21.68 14.10
N GLN A 198 -16.65 20.77 13.13
CA GLN A 198 -15.89 19.56 13.35
C GLN A 198 -14.50 19.99 13.77
N LYS A 199 -14.26 19.96 15.08
CA LYS A 199 -12.91 19.92 15.61
C LYS A 199 -12.25 18.75 14.91
N LEU A 200 -11.24 19.03 14.10
CA LEU A 200 -10.28 18.03 13.64
C LEU A 200 -10.06 17.09 14.81
N SER A 201 -10.50 15.85 14.67
CA SER A 201 -10.55 14.87 15.74
C SER A 201 -9.21 14.90 16.46
N ALA A 202 -9.23 15.05 17.78
CA ALA A 202 -8.04 14.94 18.60
C ALA A 202 -7.28 13.67 18.20
N PRO A 203 -5.93 13.71 18.15
CA PRO A 203 -5.16 12.54 17.77
C PRO A 203 -5.59 11.39 18.65
N ILE A 204 -6.09 10.31 18.01
CA ILE A 204 -6.34 9.06 18.72
C ILE A 204 -4.98 8.65 19.25
N PRO A 205 -4.82 8.34 20.54
CA PRO A 205 -3.58 7.81 21.02
C PRO A 205 -3.32 6.52 20.23
N THR A 206 -2.45 6.61 19.25
CA THR A 206 -1.93 5.45 18.55
C THR A 206 -1.02 4.76 19.55
N HIS A 207 -1.43 3.59 20.03
CA HIS A 207 -0.60 2.77 20.91
C HIS A 207 0.68 2.28 20.23
N ASP A 208 0.85 2.54 18.94
CA ASP A 208 2.06 2.25 18.19
C ASP A 208 2.72 3.55 17.70
N THR A 209 3.64 4.05 18.50
CA THR A 209 4.44 5.24 18.18
C THR A 209 5.52 4.94 17.12
N ARG A 210 5.69 3.68 16.73
CA ARG A 210 6.70 3.23 15.76
C ARG A 210 6.32 3.51 14.31
N ILE A 211 5.05 3.78 14.03
CA ILE A 211 4.59 4.11 12.67
C ILE A 211 3.89 5.46 12.66
N GLY A 212 4.37 6.33 11.77
CA GLY A 212 3.74 7.59 11.44
C GLY A 212 3.19 7.58 10.02
N SER A 213 2.11 8.32 9.81
CA SER A 213 1.60 8.61 8.48
C SER A 213 1.38 10.11 8.31
N ALA A 214 1.69 10.63 7.12
CA ALA A 214 1.43 12.00 6.75
C ALA A 214 0.90 12.05 5.32
N SER A 215 0.13 13.10 5.03
CA SER A 215 -0.37 13.38 3.71
C SER A 215 -0.23 14.86 3.37
N ILE A 216 -0.01 15.15 2.08
CA ILE A 216 -0.03 16.52 1.56
C ILE A 216 -0.99 16.61 0.39
N VAL A 217 -1.66 17.75 0.31
CA VAL A 217 -2.43 18.17 -0.85
C VAL A 217 -1.87 19.52 -1.30
N LEU A 218 -1.55 19.64 -2.58
CA LEU A 218 -1.07 20.88 -3.22
C LEU A 218 -2.00 21.20 -4.38
N ASP A 219 -2.40 22.45 -4.47
CA ASP A 219 -3.34 22.93 -5.51
C ASP A 219 -2.62 23.26 -6.81
N ASP A 220 -1.34 23.62 -6.73
CA ASP A 220 -0.52 23.99 -7.89
C ASP A 220 0.35 22.82 -8.36
N PRO A 221 0.59 22.71 -9.68
CA PRO A 221 1.56 21.77 -10.23
C PRO A 221 2.97 22.00 -9.68
N ILE A 222 3.73 20.93 -9.54
CA ILE A 222 5.07 20.95 -8.97
C ILE A 222 6.10 20.97 -10.11
N PRO A 223 7.16 21.80 -10.05
CA PRO A 223 8.30 21.68 -10.97
C PRO A 223 8.90 20.26 -10.90
N SER A 224 9.12 19.61 -12.05
CA SER A 224 9.63 18.24 -12.09
C SER A 224 10.94 18.08 -11.30
N ALA A 225 11.86 19.05 -11.44
CA ALA A 225 13.13 19.03 -10.70
C ALA A 225 12.95 19.12 -9.17
N ALA A 226 11.94 19.86 -8.70
CA ALA A 226 11.64 19.97 -7.27
C ALA A 226 11.04 18.65 -6.73
N PHE A 227 10.19 18.01 -7.53
CA PHE A 227 9.64 16.71 -7.19
C PHE A 227 10.73 15.63 -7.10
N ASP A 228 11.60 15.52 -8.11
CA ASP A 228 12.70 14.58 -8.17
C ASP A 228 13.65 14.77 -6.97
N LEU A 229 14.06 16.00 -6.72
CA LEU A 229 14.92 16.33 -5.59
C LEU A 229 14.30 15.96 -4.23
N CYS A 230 12.99 16.20 -4.06
CA CYS A 230 12.28 15.84 -2.83
C CYS A 230 12.26 14.32 -2.63
N ILE A 231 11.91 13.56 -3.66
CA ILE A 231 11.88 12.09 -3.60
C ILE A 231 13.27 11.51 -3.37
N GLU A 232 14.28 11.98 -4.10
CA GLU A 232 15.69 11.55 -3.91
C GLU A 232 16.18 11.85 -2.50
N THR A 233 15.89 13.04 -1.98
CA THR A 233 16.26 13.43 -0.62
C THR A 233 15.59 12.54 0.43
N LEU A 234 14.28 12.30 0.26
CA LEU A 234 13.51 11.45 1.15
C LEU A 234 14.06 10.01 1.16
N ILE A 235 14.35 9.46 -0.02
CA ILE A 235 14.93 8.12 -0.17
C ILE A 235 16.33 8.06 0.47
N SER A 236 17.17 9.03 0.20
CA SER A 236 18.57 9.03 0.67
C SER A 236 18.66 9.13 2.19
N ILE A 237 17.78 9.90 2.82
CA ILE A 237 17.83 10.14 4.27
C ILE A 237 17.04 9.10 5.05
N ARG A 238 15.89 8.66 4.52
CA ARG A 238 14.89 7.86 5.25
C ARG A 238 14.36 6.65 4.48
N GLY A 239 14.95 6.30 3.34
CA GLY A 239 14.47 5.20 2.49
C GLY A 239 14.16 3.91 3.25
N PRO A 240 15.05 3.40 4.13
CA PRO A 240 14.80 2.19 4.90
C PRO A 240 13.60 2.28 5.86
N ASP A 241 13.25 3.51 6.28
CA ASP A 241 12.16 3.76 7.22
C ASP A 241 10.81 3.97 6.52
N ILE A 242 10.81 4.24 5.23
CA ILE A 242 9.58 4.41 4.44
C ILE A 242 8.95 3.04 4.21
N LEU A 243 7.83 2.77 4.86
CA LEU A 243 7.08 1.54 4.62
C LEU A 243 6.31 1.63 3.31
N ARG A 244 5.70 2.78 3.05
CA ARG A 244 4.93 3.01 1.83
C ARG A 244 4.85 4.49 1.48
N ILE A 245 4.92 4.78 0.18
CA ILE A 245 4.53 6.07 -0.39
C ILE A 245 3.58 5.82 -1.55
N LYS A 246 2.52 6.61 -1.63
CA LYS A 246 1.59 6.64 -2.76
C LYS A 246 1.34 8.09 -3.15
N GLY A 247 1.27 8.37 -4.44
CA GLY A 247 1.01 9.72 -4.88
C GLY A 247 0.33 9.80 -6.25
N LEU A 248 -0.48 10.84 -6.34
CA LEU A 248 -0.96 11.45 -7.58
C LEU A 248 -0.30 12.81 -7.66
N VAL A 249 0.55 13.03 -8.66
CA VAL A 249 1.33 14.26 -8.79
C VAL A 249 1.05 14.96 -10.11
N PHE A 250 0.79 16.26 -10.04
CA PHE A 250 0.75 17.14 -11.19
C PHE A 250 2.08 17.85 -11.32
N LEU A 251 2.75 17.63 -12.46
CA LEU A 251 4.01 18.27 -12.79
C LEU A 251 3.78 19.42 -13.77
N GLU A 252 4.57 20.47 -13.65
CA GLU A 252 4.56 21.60 -14.60
C GLU A 252 4.85 21.10 -16.01
N GLY A 253 4.13 21.65 -16.98
CA GLY A 253 4.27 21.28 -18.40
C GLY A 253 3.50 20.03 -18.82
N PHE A 254 2.79 19.36 -17.91
CA PHE A 254 1.96 18.21 -18.23
C PHE A 254 0.48 18.47 -17.97
N ASP A 255 -0.37 18.05 -18.90
CA ASP A 255 -1.83 18.22 -18.79
C ASP A 255 -2.51 17.16 -17.92
N ALA A 256 -1.86 16.02 -17.71
CA ALA A 256 -2.37 14.91 -16.94
C ALA A 256 -1.40 14.49 -15.82
N PRO A 257 -1.92 14.04 -14.67
CA PRO A 257 -1.09 13.67 -13.54
C PRO A 257 -0.38 12.35 -13.73
N PHE A 258 0.63 12.14 -12.90
CA PHE A 258 1.33 10.88 -12.74
C PHE A 258 0.91 10.21 -11.44
N VAL A 259 0.69 8.90 -11.52
CA VAL A 259 0.51 8.04 -10.34
C VAL A 259 1.82 7.31 -10.07
N PHE A 260 2.25 7.30 -8.83
CA PHE A 260 3.43 6.58 -8.41
C PHE A 260 3.23 5.92 -7.06
N HIS A 261 4.00 4.88 -6.81
CA HIS A 261 4.14 4.32 -5.49
C HIS A 261 5.55 3.81 -5.24
N GLY A 262 5.89 3.67 -3.96
CA GLY A 262 7.16 3.12 -3.54
C GLY A 262 7.06 2.43 -2.20
N VAL A 263 8.05 1.56 -1.97
CA VAL A 263 8.26 0.82 -0.74
C VAL A 263 9.73 0.91 -0.39
N GLN A 264 10.02 1.44 0.77
CA GLN A 264 11.39 1.73 1.19
C GLN A 264 12.10 2.66 0.19
N HIS A 265 13.22 2.23 -0.35
CA HIS A 265 14.00 2.99 -1.33
C HIS A 265 13.70 2.59 -2.78
N VAL A 266 12.69 1.75 -3.02
CA VAL A 266 12.34 1.24 -4.34
C VAL A 266 10.99 1.81 -4.78
N PHE A 267 10.98 2.39 -5.98
CA PHE A 267 9.81 3.01 -6.59
C PHE A 267 9.48 2.34 -7.90
N ASP A 268 8.19 2.14 -8.14
CA ASP A 268 7.69 1.82 -9.48
C ASP A 268 7.87 3.01 -10.42
N LEU A 269 7.95 2.71 -11.71
CA LEU A 269 7.96 3.76 -12.72
C LEU A 269 6.64 4.54 -12.66
N PRO A 270 6.68 5.89 -12.55
CA PRO A 270 5.47 6.69 -12.55
C PRO A 270 4.68 6.49 -13.84
N VAL A 271 3.36 6.33 -13.70
CA VAL A 271 2.45 6.13 -14.83
C VAL A 271 1.62 7.38 -15.04
N GLN A 272 1.73 7.98 -16.24
CA GLN A 272 0.88 9.11 -16.61
C GLN A 272 -0.53 8.61 -16.94
N LEU A 273 -1.53 9.24 -16.29
CA LEU A 273 -2.94 8.97 -16.58
C LEU A 273 -3.35 9.67 -17.88
N LYS A 274 -4.21 9.01 -18.67
CA LYS A 274 -4.65 9.57 -19.97
C LYS A 274 -5.91 10.41 -19.85
N ASP A 275 -6.83 9.97 -19.00
CA ASP A 275 -8.17 10.56 -18.87
C ASP A 275 -8.34 11.12 -17.46
N TRP A 276 -7.95 12.40 -17.27
CA TRP A 276 -8.11 13.11 -15.99
C TRP A 276 -8.92 14.38 -16.18
N PRO A 277 -9.89 14.67 -15.30
CA PRO A 277 -10.68 15.90 -15.37
C PRO A 277 -9.81 17.14 -15.24
N LYS A 278 -10.04 18.14 -16.12
CA LYS A 278 -9.23 19.37 -16.17
C LYS A 278 -9.43 20.29 -14.96
N ASP A 279 -10.51 20.12 -14.24
CA ASP A 279 -10.90 20.88 -13.05
C ASP A 279 -10.24 20.37 -11.75
N ASP A 280 -9.59 19.21 -11.79
CA ASP A 280 -8.86 18.66 -10.66
C ASP A 280 -7.37 18.56 -11.00
N ARG A 281 -6.59 19.47 -10.46
CA ARG A 281 -5.13 19.52 -10.64
C ARG A 281 -4.37 19.37 -9.31
N GLN A 282 -5.03 18.85 -8.30
CA GLN A 282 -4.42 18.69 -6.98
C GLN A 282 -3.45 17.51 -6.91
N THR A 283 -2.22 17.80 -6.56
CA THR A 283 -1.25 16.78 -6.13
C THR A 283 -1.64 16.23 -4.77
N ARG A 284 -1.59 14.91 -4.61
CA ARG A 284 -1.92 14.21 -3.38
C ARG A 284 -0.88 13.14 -3.11
N ILE A 285 -0.18 13.24 -1.98
CA ILE A 285 0.86 12.27 -1.60
C ILE A 285 0.58 11.81 -0.17
N VAL A 286 0.68 10.50 0.06
CA VAL A 286 0.58 9.87 1.38
C VAL A 286 1.84 9.06 1.63
N ILE A 287 2.45 9.26 2.79
CA ILE A 287 3.63 8.52 3.26
C ILE A 287 3.30 7.81 4.56
N ILE A 288 3.73 6.56 4.66
CA ILE A 288 3.70 5.78 5.89
C ILE A 288 5.15 5.36 6.17
N ALA A 289 5.64 5.67 7.36
CA ALA A 289 7.01 5.36 7.73
C ALA A 289 7.11 4.87 9.18
N ARG A 290 8.14 4.09 9.45
CA ARG A 290 8.50 3.66 10.81
C ARG A 290 9.45 4.67 11.46
N ASP A 291 9.43 4.73 12.78
CA ASP A 291 10.33 5.54 13.60
C ASP A 291 10.40 7.03 13.20
N LEU A 292 9.36 7.51 12.52
CA LEU A 292 9.16 8.90 12.14
C LEU A 292 7.81 9.38 12.64
N SER A 293 7.81 10.44 13.40
CA SER A 293 6.58 11.05 13.86
C SER A 293 5.83 11.74 12.72
N ARG A 294 4.51 11.84 12.84
CA ARG A 294 3.69 12.58 11.88
C ARG A 294 4.19 14.01 11.61
N PRO A 295 4.63 14.80 12.63
CA PRO A 295 5.19 16.14 12.38
C PRO A 295 6.49 16.11 11.57
N GLU A 296 7.34 15.10 11.72
CA GLU A 296 8.57 14.98 10.93
C GLU A 296 8.27 14.65 9.47
N LEU A 297 7.37 13.67 9.23
CA LEU A 297 6.91 13.35 7.89
C LEU A 297 6.22 14.53 7.20
N GLN A 298 5.39 15.25 7.96
CA GLN A 298 4.70 16.42 7.43
C GLN A 298 5.70 17.51 7.01
N ARG A 299 6.71 17.80 7.82
CA ARG A 299 7.77 18.76 7.45
C ARG A 299 8.51 18.35 6.18
N SER A 300 8.79 17.05 6.01
CA SER A 300 9.44 16.56 4.78
C SER A 300 8.57 16.79 3.54
N LEU A 301 7.26 16.60 3.64
CA LEU A 301 6.32 16.89 2.56
C LEU A 301 6.12 18.38 2.32
N ASP A 302 6.16 19.21 3.37
CA ASP A 302 5.97 20.65 3.26
C ASP A 302 7.11 21.34 2.47
N LEU A 303 8.25 20.67 2.29
CA LEU A 303 9.31 21.14 1.37
C LEU A 303 8.77 21.27 -0.07
N LEU A 304 7.85 20.44 -0.50
CA LEU A 304 7.21 20.57 -1.82
C LEU A 304 6.42 21.88 -1.96
N ARG A 305 5.83 22.40 -0.86
CA ARG A 305 5.09 23.67 -0.87
C ARG A 305 6.00 24.87 -1.07
N THR A 306 7.22 24.84 -0.55
CA THR A 306 8.13 25.97 -0.65
C THR A 306 8.66 26.16 -2.07
N HIS A 307 8.75 25.10 -2.84
CA HIS A 307 9.22 25.14 -4.23
C HIS A 307 8.15 25.54 -5.24
N THR A 308 6.86 25.44 -4.90
CA THR A 308 5.76 25.93 -5.75
C THR A 308 5.60 27.46 -5.66
N SER A 309 6.19 28.10 -4.62
CA SER A 309 6.01 29.52 -4.33
C SER A 309 7.17 30.41 -4.78
N THR A 310 8.28 29.86 -5.27
CA THR A 310 9.47 30.63 -5.66
C THR A 310 9.87 30.31 -7.10
N PRO A 311 9.76 31.28 -8.05
CA PRO A 311 10.35 31.06 -9.37
C PRO A 311 11.87 30.91 -9.23
N LEU A 312 12.43 29.84 -9.79
CA LEU A 312 13.88 29.67 -9.90
C LEU A 312 14.46 30.89 -10.62
N PRO A 313 15.58 31.48 -10.14
CA PRO A 313 16.25 32.54 -10.85
C PRO A 313 16.66 32.03 -12.23
N ALA A 314 16.23 32.75 -13.26
CA ALA A 314 16.62 32.45 -14.63
C ALA A 314 18.17 32.48 -14.73
N SER A 315 18.74 31.36 -15.14
CA SER A 315 20.17 31.22 -15.46
C SER A 315 20.49 31.84 -16.80
#